data_d2ab481d81c579b0f5ca17086ca636bf
#
_entry.id   d2ab481d81c579b0f5ca17086ca636bf
#
_cell.length_a   1.000
_cell.length_b   1.000
_cell.length_c   1.000
_cell.angle_alpha   90.00
_cell.angle_beta   90.00
_cell.angle_gamma   90.00
#
_symmetry.space_group_name_H-M   'P 1'
#
loop_
_entity.id
_entity.type
_entity.pdbx_description
1 polymer ?
#
loop_
_entity_poly.entity_id
_entity_poly.type
_entity_poly.pdbx_seq_one_letter_code
_entity_poly.pdbx_strand_id
1 'polypeptide(L)'
;AWAKGRNGLQFAVEYYDDILPDTEDGIYQYLSSGAVKGIGPKTAEAIVNQFGTHTFEIFDTEPEKILSIKGITEKKLSVILTSYQEAHSRRELTMFLAPYQLGPGKIAKVQAAYGDRALEVVRSETYELCKVQGFSFTQVDRIAMANNICLFDPQRIRECLRYVIDDNMRAGNLYMDKETYIKTVYQYLNHGFPME
;
A
#
# COMPACT_ATOMS: atom_id res chain seq x y z
N ALA A 1 -17.23 -11.04 8.56
CA ALA A 1 -18.47 -11.29 9.35
C ALA A 1 -19.64 -10.44 8.79
N TRP A 2 -20.90 -10.88 9.02
CA TRP A 2 -22.06 -10.08 8.69
C TRP A 2 -22.28 -9.01 9.77
N ALA A 3 -22.42 -7.75 9.36
CA ALA A 3 -22.66 -6.62 10.24
C ALA A 3 -23.90 -5.84 9.79
N LYS A 4 -24.61 -5.22 10.74
CA LYS A 4 -25.77 -4.38 10.46
C LYS A 4 -25.30 -2.97 10.14
N GLY A 5 -25.27 -2.59 8.87
CA GLY A 5 -24.95 -1.25 8.39
C GLY A 5 -26.19 -0.37 8.20
N ARG A 6 -25.99 0.88 7.73
CA ARG A 6 -27.07 1.84 7.46
C ARG A 6 -28.12 1.34 6.45
N ASN A 7 -27.73 0.49 5.53
CA ASN A 7 -28.57 -0.01 4.44
C ASN A 7 -28.95 -1.50 4.62
N GLY A 8 -28.94 -2.02 5.85
CA GLY A 8 -29.29 -3.41 6.16
C GLY A 8 -28.07 -4.28 6.50
N LEU A 9 -28.21 -5.60 6.33
CA LEU A 9 -27.13 -6.56 6.54
C LEU A 9 -26.07 -6.40 5.45
N GLN A 10 -24.85 -6.12 5.89
CA GLN A 10 -23.68 -5.96 5.03
C GLN A 10 -22.60 -6.96 5.47
N PHE A 11 -21.87 -7.51 4.49
CA PHE A 11 -20.71 -8.33 4.79
C PHE A 11 -19.53 -7.40 5.12
N ALA A 12 -19.13 -7.35 6.39
CA ALA A 12 -17.94 -6.61 6.80
C ALA A 12 -16.70 -7.39 6.38
N VAL A 13 -16.04 -6.94 5.32
CA VAL A 13 -14.75 -7.44 4.89
C VAL A 13 -13.69 -6.73 5.72
N GLU A 14 -13.02 -7.46 6.59
CA GLU A 14 -11.90 -6.94 7.40
C GLU A 14 -10.59 -6.95 6.61
N TYR A 15 -10.49 -7.91 5.70
CA TYR A 15 -9.30 -8.14 4.88
C TYR A 15 -9.68 -8.91 3.60
N TYR A 16 -9.05 -8.60 2.49
CA TYR A 16 -9.12 -9.39 1.25
C TYR A 16 -7.73 -9.42 0.59
N ASP A 17 -7.37 -10.56 0.03
CA ASP A 17 -6.20 -10.71 -0.81
C ASP A 17 -6.59 -10.52 -2.28
N ASP A 18 -5.87 -9.65 -2.96
CA ASP A 18 -6.02 -9.42 -4.39
C ASP A 18 -5.01 -10.33 -5.12
N ILE A 19 -5.33 -11.63 -5.14
CA ILE A 19 -4.50 -12.64 -5.78
C ILE A 19 -4.69 -12.57 -7.29
N LEU A 20 -3.60 -12.60 -8.06
CA LEU A 20 -3.70 -12.73 -9.51
C LEU A 20 -4.36 -14.06 -9.85
N PRO A 21 -5.34 -14.05 -10.77
CA PRO A 21 -5.96 -15.29 -11.22
C PRO A 21 -4.95 -16.16 -11.99
N ASP A 22 -5.06 -17.45 -11.79
CA ASP A 22 -4.22 -18.48 -12.40
C ASP A 22 -4.93 -19.27 -13.53
N THR A 23 -6.22 -18.96 -13.77
CA THR A 23 -7.01 -19.56 -14.84
C THR A 23 -7.20 -18.56 -15.99
N GLU A 24 -7.32 -19.07 -17.22
CA GLU A 24 -7.55 -18.22 -18.42
C GLU A 24 -8.78 -17.35 -18.28
N ASP A 25 -9.90 -17.91 -17.78
CA ASP A 25 -11.12 -17.13 -17.53
C ASP A 25 -10.93 -16.03 -16.50
N GLY A 26 -10.21 -16.34 -15.42
CA GLY A 26 -9.88 -15.36 -14.38
C GLY A 26 -8.98 -14.24 -14.92
N ILE A 27 -7.95 -14.59 -15.69
CA ILE A 27 -7.04 -13.64 -16.34
C ILE A 27 -7.81 -12.75 -17.30
N TYR A 28 -8.70 -13.33 -18.11
CA TYR A 28 -9.58 -12.56 -19.01
C TYR A 28 -10.45 -11.56 -18.22
N GLN A 29 -11.11 -12.03 -17.16
CA GLN A 29 -11.94 -11.16 -16.31
C GLN A 29 -11.12 -10.03 -15.68
N TYR A 30 -9.94 -10.34 -15.16
CA TYR A 30 -9.04 -9.34 -14.58
C TYR A 30 -8.63 -8.28 -15.60
N LEU A 31 -8.14 -8.68 -16.78
CA LEU A 31 -7.69 -7.76 -17.82
C LEU A 31 -8.84 -6.94 -18.41
N SER A 32 -10.04 -7.54 -18.56
CA SER A 32 -11.22 -6.87 -19.14
C SER A 32 -11.95 -5.96 -18.15
N SER A 33 -11.73 -6.10 -16.84
CA SER A 33 -12.38 -5.32 -15.79
C SER A 33 -11.99 -3.83 -15.77
N GLY A 34 -10.94 -3.45 -16.52
CA GLY A 34 -10.34 -2.12 -16.47
C GLY A 34 -9.26 -1.96 -15.39
N ALA A 35 -8.85 -3.04 -14.72
CA ALA A 35 -7.73 -3.05 -13.77
C ALA A 35 -6.42 -2.60 -14.44
N VAL A 36 -6.26 -2.92 -15.73
CA VAL A 36 -5.13 -2.49 -16.55
C VAL A 36 -5.62 -1.56 -17.67
N LYS A 37 -5.23 -0.30 -17.62
CA LYS A 37 -5.59 0.70 -18.63
C LYS A 37 -5.02 0.29 -20.01
N GLY A 38 -5.81 0.54 -21.06
CA GLY A 38 -5.42 0.21 -22.43
C GLY A 38 -5.80 -1.21 -22.87
N ILE A 39 -6.29 -2.06 -21.98
CA ILE A 39 -6.82 -3.38 -22.29
C ILE A 39 -8.35 -3.33 -22.17
N GLY A 40 -9.03 -3.51 -23.30
CA GLY A 40 -10.47 -3.74 -23.34
C GLY A 40 -10.79 -5.22 -23.58
N PRO A 41 -12.07 -5.63 -23.54
CA PRO A 41 -12.47 -7.04 -23.64
C PRO A 41 -11.87 -7.77 -24.84
N LYS A 42 -11.91 -7.16 -26.05
CA LYS A 42 -11.32 -7.77 -27.26
C LYS A 42 -9.81 -7.93 -27.18
N THR A 43 -9.13 -6.98 -26.53
CA THR A 43 -7.67 -7.05 -26.36
C THR A 43 -7.32 -8.08 -25.30
N ALA A 44 -8.08 -8.16 -24.20
CA ALA A 44 -7.93 -9.17 -23.15
C ALA A 44 -8.11 -10.59 -23.73
N GLU A 45 -9.16 -10.81 -24.53
CA GLU A 45 -9.40 -12.08 -25.20
C GLU A 45 -8.23 -12.48 -26.11
N ALA A 46 -7.71 -11.55 -26.92
CA ALA A 46 -6.59 -11.82 -27.80
C ALA A 46 -5.29 -12.15 -27.03
N ILE A 47 -5.05 -11.47 -25.90
CA ILE A 47 -3.90 -11.73 -25.02
C ILE A 47 -4.00 -13.13 -24.41
N VAL A 48 -5.15 -13.46 -23.82
CA VAL A 48 -5.35 -14.75 -23.15
C VAL A 48 -5.33 -15.89 -24.16
N ASN A 49 -5.95 -15.74 -25.35
CA ASN A 49 -5.90 -16.75 -26.40
C ASN A 49 -4.47 -17.06 -26.89
N GLN A 50 -3.58 -16.08 -26.83
CA GLN A 50 -2.19 -16.23 -27.28
C GLN A 50 -1.25 -16.76 -26.19
N PHE A 51 -1.44 -16.31 -24.94
CA PHE A 51 -0.49 -16.57 -23.86
C PHE A 51 -1.07 -17.44 -22.73
N GLY A 52 -2.39 -17.67 -22.72
CA GLY A 52 -3.08 -18.49 -21.72
C GLY A 52 -2.76 -18.06 -20.29
N THR A 53 -2.48 -19.02 -19.45
CA THR A 53 -2.10 -18.83 -18.03
C THR A 53 -0.74 -18.15 -17.84
N HIS A 54 0.12 -18.11 -18.87
CA HIS A 54 1.42 -17.43 -18.84
C HIS A 54 1.34 -15.92 -19.10
N THR A 55 0.15 -15.37 -19.23
CA THR A 55 -0.07 -13.96 -19.57
C THR A 55 0.70 -13.02 -18.63
N PHE A 56 0.62 -13.21 -17.32
CA PHE A 56 1.30 -12.34 -16.36
C PHE A 56 2.82 -12.51 -16.39
N GLU A 57 3.31 -13.74 -16.60
CA GLU A 57 4.73 -14.02 -16.79
C GLU A 57 5.28 -13.25 -18.00
N ILE A 58 4.53 -13.21 -19.11
CA ILE A 58 4.88 -12.43 -20.30
C ILE A 58 4.92 -10.93 -20.00
N PHE A 59 3.97 -10.39 -19.22
CA PHE A 59 3.99 -8.98 -18.81
C PHE A 59 5.25 -8.65 -18.00
N ASP A 60 5.72 -9.57 -17.17
CA ASP A 60 6.85 -9.37 -16.26
C ASP A 60 8.21 -9.59 -16.94
N THR A 61 8.32 -10.57 -17.86
CA THR A 61 9.61 -11.01 -18.39
C THR A 61 9.86 -10.61 -19.84
N GLU A 62 8.81 -10.64 -20.67
CA GLU A 62 8.94 -10.47 -22.13
C GLU A 62 7.80 -9.61 -22.71
N PRO A 63 7.59 -8.37 -22.22
CA PRO A 63 6.43 -7.56 -22.58
C PRO A 63 6.36 -7.21 -24.07
N GLU A 64 7.47 -7.24 -24.81
CA GLU A 64 7.50 -6.99 -26.23
C GLU A 64 6.70 -8.02 -27.05
N LYS A 65 6.52 -9.25 -26.53
CA LYS A 65 5.70 -10.26 -27.18
C LYS A 65 4.24 -9.81 -27.34
N ILE A 66 3.75 -8.91 -26.49
CA ILE A 66 2.39 -8.37 -26.57
C ILE A 66 2.18 -7.53 -27.84
N LEU A 67 3.25 -6.99 -28.45
CA LEU A 67 3.18 -6.27 -29.73
C LEU A 67 2.73 -7.17 -30.91
N SER A 68 2.84 -8.48 -30.76
CA SER A 68 2.32 -9.43 -31.76
C SER A 68 0.80 -9.43 -31.87
N ILE A 69 0.12 -8.87 -30.88
CA ILE A 69 -1.35 -8.80 -30.85
C ILE A 69 -1.83 -7.64 -31.70
N LYS A 70 -2.73 -7.94 -32.64
CA LYS A 70 -3.30 -6.96 -33.55
C LYS A 70 -3.96 -5.78 -32.78
N GLY A 71 -3.51 -4.58 -33.05
CA GLY A 71 -4.05 -3.35 -32.46
C GLY A 71 -3.32 -2.90 -31.17
N ILE A 72 -2.21 -3.55 -30.83
CA ILE A 72 -1.26 -3.06 -29.82
C ILE A 72 -0.07 -2.42 -30.56
N THR A 73 0.11 -1.14 -30.32
CA THR A 73 1.26 -0.36 -30.77
C THR A 73 2.22 -0.14 -29.61
N GLU A 74 3.47 0.27 -29.85
CA GLU A 74 4.44 0.61 -28.80
C GLU A 74 3.90 1.61 -27.78
N LYS A 75 3.19 2.65 -28.24
CA LYS A 75 2.54 3.62 -27.35
C LYS A 75 1.49 2.97 -26.46
N LYS A 76 0.68 2.07 -27.03
CA LYS A 76 -0.35 1.37 -26.28
C LYS A 76 0.26 0.36 -25.31
N LEU A 77 1.33 -0.32 -25.71
CA LEU A 77 2.09 -1.22 -24.84
C LEU A 77 2.65 -0.46 -23.62
N SER A 78 3.27 0.71 -23.85
CA SER A 78 3.77 1.55 -22.75
C SER A 78 2.69 1.91 -21.74
N VAL A 79 1.49 2.30 -22.19
CA VAL A 79 0.35 2.60 -21.30
C VAL A 79 -0.10 1.36 -20.52
N ILE A 80 -0.18 0.22 -21.20
CA ILE A 80 -0.55 -1.06 -20.60
C ILE A 80 0.45 -1.44 -19.49
N LEU A 81 1.75 -1.41 -19.81
CA LEU A 81 2.79 -1.79 -18.86
C LEU A 81 2.85 -0.87 -17.64
N THR A 82 2.76 0.44 -17.85
CA THR A 82 2.71 1.39 -16.74
C THR A 82 1.53 1.10 -15.84
N SER A 83 0.34 0.89 -16.41
CA SER A 83 -0.86 0.61 -15.61
C SER A 83 -0.80 -0.76 -14.92
N TYR A 84 -0.21 -1.76 -15.55
CA TYR A 84 0.00 -3.08 -14.95
C TYR A 84 0.97 -3.00 -13.76
N GLN A 85 2.08 -2.28 -13.91
CA GLN A 85 3.05 -2.05 -12.84
C GLN A 85 2.44 -1.30 -11.65
N GLU A 86 1.65 -0.23 -11.92
CA GLU A 86 0.90 0.48 -10.88
C GLU A 86 -0.06 -0.46 -10.11
N ALA A 87 -0.78 -1.32 -10.83
CA ALA A 87 -1.69 -2.30 -10.22
C ALA A 87 -0.92 -3.36 -9.41
N HIS A 88 0.22 -3.82 -9.90
CA HIS A 88 1.10 -4.78 -9.23
C HIS A 88 1.66 -4.17 -7.94
N SER A 89 2.27 -2.99 -8.00
CA SER A 89 2.83 -2.29 -6.83
C SER A 89 1.77 -2.01 -5.77
N ARG A 90 0.55 -1.63 -6.18
CA ARG A 90 -0.56 -1.42 -5.26
C ARG A 90 -0.95 -2.71 -4.53
N ARG A 91 -1.00 -3.83 -5.24
CA ARG A 91 -1.32 -5.14 -4.66
C ARG A 91 -0.26 -5.58 -3.65
N GLU A 92 1.02 -5.53 -4.02
CA GLU A 92 2.12 -5.85 -3.10
C GLU A 92 2.10 -4.98 -1.84
N LEU A 93 1.87 -3.67 -2.01
CA LEU A 93 1.72 -2.75 -0.88
C LEU A 93 0.52 -3.14 0.00
N THR A 94 -0.61 -3.50 -0.60
CA THR A 94 -1.81 -3.92 0.13
C THR A 94 -1.54 -5.18 0.92
N MET A 95 -0.94 -6.20 0.30
CA MET A 95 -0.57 -7.46 0.96
C MET A 95 0.40 -7.23 2.11
N PHE A 96 1.40 -6.38 1.90
CA PHE A 96 2.38 -6.05 2.94
C PHE A 96 1.76 -5.32 4.14
N LEU A 97 0.82 -4.43 3.89
CA LEU A 97 0.17 -3.62 4.93
C LEU A 97 -1.06 -4.27 5.56
N ALA A 98 -1.56 -5.36 5.00
CA ALA A 98 -2.73 -6.09 5.47
C ALA A 98 -2.69 -6.46 6.97
N PRO A 99 -1.59 -7.01 7.52
CA PRO A 99 -1.52 -7.40 8.94
C PRO A 99 -1.71 -6.22 9.90
N TYR A 100 -1.51 -4.99 9.43
CA TYR A 100 -1.60 -3.78 10.26
C TYR A 100 -2.99 -3.15 10.29
N GLN A 101 -4.00 -3.80 9.68
CA GLN A 101 -5.40 -3.36 9.68
C GLN A 101 -5.57 -1.92 9.14
N LEU A 102 -4.79 -1.57 8.13
CA LEU A 102 -4.91 -0.29 7.45
C LEU A 102 -6.05 -0.34 6.44
N GLY A 103 -7.00 0.58 6.57
CA GLY A 103 -8.09 0.69 5.60
C GLY A 103 -7.60 1.10 4.20
N PRO A 104 -8.36 0.73 3.13
CA PRO A 104 -7.97 1.00 1.74
C PRO A 104 -7.61 2.46 1.45
N GLY A 105 -8.29 3.40 2.13
CA GLY A 105 -8.01 4.84 1.99
C GLY A 105 -6.61 5.25 2.46
N LYS A 106 -6.04 4.57 3.48
CA LYS A 106 -4.66 4.82 3.93
C LYS A 106 -3.65 4.26 2.94
N ILE A 107 -3.90 3.05 2.43
CA ILE A 107 -3.05 2.42 1.41
C ILE A 107 -3.01 3.28 0.14
N ALA A 108 -4.17 3.79 -0.30
CA ALA A 108 -4.25 4.70 -1.44
C ALA A 108 -3.45 5.99 -1.23
N LYS A 109 -3.41 6.54 0.00
CA LYS A 109 -2.61 7.72 0.32
C LYS A 109 -1.10 7.44 0.28
N VAL A 110 -0.66 6.27 0.74
CA VAL A 110 0.75 5.84 0.65
C VAL A 110 1.15 5.69 -0.82
N GLN A 111 0.30 5.02 -1.62
CA GLN A 111 0.53 4.88 -3.05
C GLN A 111 0.57 6.24 -3.78
N ALA A 112 -0.32 7.17 -3.42
CA ALA A 112 -0.33 8.52 -4.00
C ALA A 112 0.91 9.34 -3.62
N ALA A 113 1.46 9.14 -2.41
CA ALA A 113 2.62 9.88 -1.93
C ALA A 113 3.95 9.38 -2.53
N TYR A 114 4.09 8.06 -2.72
CA TYR A 114 5.37 7.43 -3.05
C TYR A 114 5.37 6.65 -4.38
N GLY A 115 4.21 6.49 -5.02
CA GLY A 115 4.10 5.78 -6.31
C GLY A 115 4.67 4.36 -6.24
N ASP A 116 5.52 4.01 -7.21
CA ASP A 116 6.14 2.69 -7.31
C ASP A 116 7.13 2.39 -6.17
N ARG A 117 7.65 3.44 -5.50
CA ARG A 117 8.53 3.30 -4.34
C ARG A 117 7.77 3.05 -3.02
N ALA A 118 6.43 3.02 -3.05
CA ALA A 118 5.63 2.91 -1.84
C ALA A 118 5.99 1.68 -0.98
N LEU A 119 6.19 0.53 -1.58
CA LEU A 119 6.58 -0.69 -0.86
C LEU A 119 8.00 -0.59 -0.27
N GLU A 120 8.96 -0.04 -1.02
CA GLU A 120 10.32 0.20 -0.55
C GLU A 120 10.32 1.13 0.67
N VAL A 121 9.61 2.26 0.57
CA VAL A 121 9.49 3.23 1.67
C VAL A 121 8.90 2.59 2.92
N VAL A 122 7.84 1.81 2.77
CA VAL A 122 7.20 1.13 3.92
C VAL A 122 8.14 0.11 4.57
N ARG A 123 9.01 -0.55 3.80
CA ARG A 123 9.95 -1.56 4.32
C ARG A 123 11.19 -0.96 4.97
N SER A 124 11.79 0.03 4.32
CA SER A 124 13.13 0.54 4.70
C SER A 124 13.12 1.93 5.31
N GLU A 125 12.13 2.74 4.97
CA GLU A 125 11.99 4.12 5.43
C GLU A 125 10.64 4.34 6.13
N THR A 126 10.19 3.36 6.94
CA THR A 126 8.82 3.26 7.47
C THR A 126 8.35 4.56 8.13
N TYR A 127 9.23 5.31 8.80
CA TYR A 127 8.88 6.56 9.48
C TYR A 127 8.52 7.72 8.53
N GLU A 128 8.83 7.60 7.23
CA GLU A 128 8.31 8.51 6.21
C GLU A 128 6.77 8.51 6.17
N LEU A 129 6.13 7.40 6.56
CA LEU A 129 4.67 7.32 6.67
C LEU A 129 4.07 8.33 7.67
N CYS A 130 4.85 8.81 8.65
CA CYS A 130 4.41 9.86 9.57
C CYS A 130 4.07 11.17 8.84
N LYS A 131 4.62 11.39 7.64
CA LYS A 131 4.33 12.55 6.78
C LYS A 131 3.04 12.39 5.97
N VAL A 132 2.50 11.17 5.89
CA VAL A 132 1.26 10.88 5.15
C VAL A 132 0.05 11.14 6.03
N GLN A 133 -0.86 11.99 5.55
CA GLN A 133 -2.05 12.36 6.29
C GLN A 133 -2.88 11.14 6.72
N GLY A 134 -3.12 11.04 8.04
CA GLY A 134 -3.94 9.98 8.64
C GLY A 134 -3.13 8.86 9.27
N PHE A 135 -1.79 8.94 9.23
CA PHE A 135 -0.92 8.08 10.02
C PHE A 135 -0.50 8.77 11.31
N SER A 136 -0.58 8.05 12.43
CA SER A 136 -0.02 8.47 13.70
C SER A 136 1.33 7.80 13.92
N PHE A 137 2.20 8.41 14.73
CA PHE A 137 3.47 7.79 15.12
C PHE A 137 3.27 6.36 15.64
N THR A 138 2.30 6.14 16.52
CA THR A 138 2.03 4.83 17.13
C THR A 138 1.67 3.74 16.11
N GLN A 139 0.95 4.10 15.05
CA GLN A 139 0.65 3.16 13.96
C GLN A 139 1.89 2.84 13.12
N VAL A 140 2.67 3.87 12.80
CA VAL A 140 3.90 3.73 12.02
C VAL A 140 4.95 2.94 12.80
N ASP A 141 5.09 3.21 14.10
CA ASP A 141 6.02 2.53 14.99
C ASP A 141 5.74 1.01 15.06
N ARG A 142 4.46 0.61 15.11
CA ARG A 142 4.08 -0.82 15.02
C ARG A 142 4.54 -1.48 13.72
N ILE A 143 4.41 -0.79 12.59
CA ILE A 143 4.87 -1.29 11.30
C ILE A 143 6.40 -1.39 11.28
N ALA A 144 7.08 -0.35 11.76
CA ALA A 144 8.53 -0.26 11.81
C ALA A 144 9.14 -1.38 12.68
N MET A 145 8.58 -1.61 13.86
CA MET A 145 9.04 -2.66 14.76
C MET A 145 8.82 -4.06 14.17
N ALA A 146 7.71 -4.29 13.50
CA ALA A 146 7.48 -5.55 12.81
C ALA A 146 8.42 -5.77 11.60
N ASN A 147 8.96 -4.68 11.03
CA ASN A 147 9.99 -4.70 10.00
C ASN A 147 11.42 -4.78 10.59
N ASN A 148 11.56 -5.04 11.89
CA ASN A 148 12.84 -5.13 12.60
C ASN A 148 13.69 -3.85 12.53
N ILE A 149 13.06 -2.67 12.46
CA ILE A 149 13.78 -1.40 12.56
C ILE A 149 14.28 -1.23 13.99
N CYS A 150 15.50 -0.74 14.13
CA CYS A 150 16.18 -0.58 15.42
C CYS A 150 15.38 0.33 16.37
N LEU A 151 15.26 -0.08 17.65
CA LEU A 151 14.59 0.71 18.69
C LEU A 151 15.20 2.12 18.87
N PHE A 152 16.51 2.23 18.64
CA PHE A 152 17.27 3.49 18.73
C PHE A 152 17.45 4.20 17.38
N ASP A 153 16.62 3.85 16.38
CA ASP A 153 16.67 4.52 15.09
C ASP A 153 16.45 6.03 15.24
N PRO A 154 17.33 6.88 14.69
CA PRO A 154 17.21 8.33 14.81
C PRO A 154 15.91 8.88 14.20
N GLN A 155 15.36 8.24 13.16
CA GLN A 155 14.07 8.64 12.56
C GLN A 155 12.93 8.33 13.53
N ARG A 156 12.94 7.18 14.19
CA ARG A 156 11.97 6.82 15.22
C ARG A 156 11.88 7.89 16.30
N ILE A 157 13.04 8.24 16.85
CA ILE A 157 13.13 9.26 17.93
C ILE A 157 12.64 10.61 17.42
N ARG A 158 13.06 11.03 16.24
CA ARG A 158 12.67 12.31 15.63
C ARG A 158 11.16 12.41 15.42
N GLU A 159 10.56 11.38 14.83
CA GLU A 159 9.12 11.40 14.55
C GLU A 159 8.29 11.26 15.83
N CYS A 160 8.78 10.58 16.86
CA CYS A 160 8.16 10.58 18.17
C CYS A 160 8.17 11.98 18.80
N LEU A 161 9.32 12.65 18.77
CA LEU A 161 9.47 14.02 19.27
C LEU A 161 8.47 14.99 18.59
N ARG A 162 8.35 14.90 17.27
CA ARG A 162 7.38 15.72 16.49
C ARG A 162 5.95 15.38 16.85
N TYR A 163 5.63 14.09 16.93
CA TYR A 163 4.29 13.62 17.24
C TYR A 163 3.79 14.15 18.58
N VAL A 164 4.61 14.14 19.63
CA VAL A 164 4.24 14.63 20.95
C VAL A 164 3.92 16.14 20.92
N ILE A 165 4.69 16.91 20.16
CA ILE A 165 4.41 18.35 19.97
C ILE A 165 3.10 18.56 19.21
N ASP A 166 2.92 17.85 18.09
CA ASP A 166 1.73 17.98 17.27
C ASP A 166 0.46 17.55 18.02
N ASP A 167 0.56 16.49 18.83
CA ASP A 167 -0.55 15.99 19.63
C ASP A 167 -0.94 16.99 20.73
N ASN A 168 0.05 17.59 21.40
CA ASN A 168 -0.15 18.65 22.36
C ASN A 168 -0.83 19.89 21.73
N MET A 169 -0.40 20.27 20.53
CA MET A 169 -1.02 21.39 19.78
C MET A 169 -2.46 21.07 19.36
N ARG A 170 -2.74 19.83 18.93
CA ARG A 170 -4.11 19.38 18.61
C ARG A 170 -5.04 19.39 19.83
N ALA A 171 -4.48 19.17 21.02
CA ALA A 171 -5.21 19.28 22.28
C ALA A 171 -5.48 20.75 22.69
N GLY A 172 -5.04 21.73 21.87
CA GLY A 172 -5.25 23.17 22.10
C GLY A 172 -4.21 23.83 23.00
N ASN A 173 -3.12 23.14 23.34
CA ASN A 173 -2.07 23.68 24.17
C ASN A 173 -1.03 24.44 23.34
N LEU A 174 -0.63 25.62 23.78
CA LEU A 174 0.36 26.47 23.12
C LEU A 174 1.80 26.13 23.51
N TYR A 175 1.99 25.45 24.64
CA TYR A 175 3.31 25.07 25.16
C TYR A 175 3.21 23.77 25.94
N MET A 176 4.35 23.14 26.15
CA MET A 176 4.56 22.01 27.05
C MET A 176 5.89 22.22 27.77
N ASP A 177 5.91 22.02 29.09
CA ASP A 177 7.17 22.12 29.81
C ASP A 177 8.10 20.96 29.45
N LYS A 178 9.41 21.18 29.61
CA LYS A 178 10.44 20.25 29.17
C LYS A 178 10.35 18.88 29.86
N GLU A 179 10.01 18.84 31.15
CA GLU A 179 9.96 17.60 31.90
C GLU A 179 8.78 16.72 31.45
N THR A 180 7.60 17.34 31.31
CA THR A 180 6.41 16.69 30.77
C THR A 180 6.65 16.21 29.34
N TYR A 181 7.30 17.01 28.51
CA TYR A 181 7.65 16.63 27.13
C TYR A 181 8.52 15.40 27.09
N ILE A 182 9.65 15.39 27.82
CA ILE A 182 10.57 14.27 27.88
C ILE A 182 9.85 13.01 28.39
N LYS A 183 9.09 13.12 29.48
CA LYS A 183 8.33 12.00 30.05
C LYS A 183 7.33 11.43 29.04
N THR A 184 6.62 12.29 28.32
CA THR A 184 5.65 11.85 27.30
C THR A 184 6.32 11.15 26.13
N VAL A 185 7.46 11.66 25.64
CA VAL A 185 8.25 11.02 24.60
C VAL A 185 8.71 9.63 25.03
N TYR A 186 9.24 9.50 26.25
CA TYR A 186 9.61 8.19 26.81
C TYR A 186 8.43 7.22 26.88
N GLN A 187 7.26 7.70 27.27
CA GLN A 187 6.06 6.86 27.31
C GLN A 187 5.71 6.31 25.92
N TYR A 188 5.75 7.15 24.87
CA TYR A 188 5.50 6.69 23.51
C TYR A 188 6.57 5.74 22.97
N LEU A 189 7.85 6.03 23.20
CA LEU A 189 8.95 5.17 22.76
C LEU A 189 8.96 3.82 23.46
N ASN A 190 8.49 3.75 24.71
CA ASN A 190 8.44 2.51 25.50
C ASN A 190 7.10 1.79 25.40
N HIS A 191 6.11 2.35 24.72
CA HIS A 191 4.79 1.73 24.59
C HIS A 191 4.85 0.48 23.71
N GLY A 192 4.87 -0.69 24.36
CA GLY A 192 4.96 -1.99 23.71
C GLY A 192 6.39 -2.43 23.29
N PHE A 193 7.38 -1.51 23.35
CA PHE A 193 8.76 -1.75 23.01
C PHE A 193 9.68 -1.02 24.01
N PRO A 194 9.82 -1.56 25.26
CA PRO A 194 10.60 -0.88 26.29
C PRO A 194 12.06 -0.68 25.84
N MET A 195 12.54 0.55 26.03
CA MET A 195 13.92 0.94 25.89
C MET A 195 14.53 1.04 27.29
N GLU A 196 15.67 0.40 27.52
CA GLU A 196 16.45 0.51 28.77
C GLU A 196 17.25 1.81 28.79
#